data_5e07849896d55b9f2ccdf773cdf94cf6
#
_entry.id   5e07849896d55b9f2ccdf773cdf94cf6
#
_cell.length_a   1.000
_cell.length_b   1.000
_cell.length_c   1.000
_cell.angle_alpha   90.00
_cell.angle_beta   90.00
_cell.angle_gamma   90.00
#
_symmetry.space_group_name_H-M   'P 1'
#
loop_
_entity.id
_entity.type
_entity.pdbx_description
1 polymer ?
#
loop_
_entity_poly.entity_id
_entity_poly.type
_entity_poly.pdbx_seq_one_letter_code
_entity_poly.pdbx_strand_id
1 'polypeptide(L)'
;MAALLLLLLVSAGVLLSSIEAQEAYSQLPDNYRKGVDLALQQLISHSGVRYHYLFFKSLLKSDIELGFDVGYIYHNFYLKATKCGKGTVDVTQCKFRDDRPLIDCAICYKTFAGEIEKEPKPYVHCLHKPALTEDMKTTRVDHCRTMSYQSGDSTILASKGSK
;
A
#
# COMPACT_ATOMS: atom_id res chain seq x y z
N MET A 1 -3.82 11.33 42.15
CA MET A 1 -2.68 10.56 41.60
C MET A 1 -3.11 9.52 40.61
N ALA A 2 -4.13 8.70 40.86
CA ALA A 2 -4.61 7.69 39.91
C ALA A 2 -5.09 8.25 38.56
N ALA A 3 -5.79 9.39 38.56
CA ALA A 3 -6.28 10.05 37.34
C ALA A 3 -5.14 10.57 36.42
N LEU A 4 -4.05 11.03 37.02
CA LEU A 4 -2.88 11.51 36.30
C LEU A 4 -2.14 10.35 35.61
N LEU A 5 -2.08 9.20 36.29
CA LEU A 5 -1.48 7.97 35.75
C LEU A 5 -2.31 7.42 34.58
N LEU A 6 -3.64 7.46 34.67
CA LEU A 6 -4.56 7.06 33.61
C LEU A 6 -4.44 7.95 32.35
N LEU A 7 -4.31 9.27 32.56
CA LEU A 7 -4.08 10.22 31.45
C LEU A 7 -2.74 10.01 30.76
N LEU A 8 -1.70 9.67 31.50
CA LEU A 8 -0.38 9.33 30.92
C LEU A 8 -0.41 8.02 30.14
N LEU A 9 -1.14 7.02 30.61
CA LEU A 9 -1.30 5.75 29.90
C LEU A 9 -2.09 5.89 28.59
N VAL A 10 -3.15 6.70 28.59
CA VAL A 10 -3.95 6.97 27.37
C VAL A 10 -3.12 7.76 26.34
N SER A 11 -2.32 8.73 26.78
CA SER A 11 -1.45 9.49 25.88
C SER A 11 -0.31 8.64 25.29
N ALA A 12 0.23 7.72 26.06
CA ALA A 12 1.23 6.77 25.60
C ALA A 12 0.67 5.79 24.55
N GLY A 13 -0.56 5.30 24.75
CA GLY A 13 -1.21 4.39 23.79
C GLY A 13 -1.44 5.01 22.40
N VAL A 14 -1.79 6.31 22.33
CA VAL A 14 -1.99 7.02 21.04
C VAL A 14 -0.67 7.28 20.31
N LEU A 15 0.42 7.48 21.04
CA LEU A 15 1.75 7.66 20.45
C LEU A 15 2.31 6.35 19.92
N LEU A 16 2.09 5.24 20.61
CA LEU A 16 2.54 3.90 20.19
C LEU A 16 1.95 3.50 18.84
N SER A 17 0.67 3.74 18.60
CA SER A 17 0.03 3.33 17.33
C SER A 17 0.59 4.06 16.09
N SER A 18 1.02 5.31 16.23
CA SER A 18 1.65 6.05 15.12
C SER A 18 3.08 5.59 14.86
N ILE A 19 3.82 5.25 15.92
CA ILE A 19 5.18 4.71 15.85
C ILE A 19 5.16 3.31 15.20
N GLU A 20 4.22 2.45 15.60
CA GLU A 20 4.06 1.11 15.02
C GLU A 20 3.79 1.14 13.52
N ALA A 21 2.99 2.10 13.03
CA ALA A 21 2.71 2.22 11.60
C ALA A 21 3.93 2.73 10.81
N GLN A 22 4.71 3.65 11.36
CA GLN A 22 5.98 4.09 10.76
C GLN A 22 7.02 2.97 10.77
N GLU A 23 7.08 2.20 11.83
CA GLU A 23 7.93 1.02 11.92
C GLU A 23 7.48 -0.03 10.89
N ALA A 24 6.19 -0.32 10.78
CA ALA A 24 5.64 -1.24 9.79
C ALA A 24 5.97 -0.83 8.34
N TYR A 25 5.95 0.48 8.03
CA TYR A 25 6.38 0.99 6.73
C TYR A 25 7.89 0.82 6.51
N SER A 26 8.70 1.15 7.50
CA SER A 26 10.17 1.04 7.40
C SER A 26 10.67 -0.41 7.29
N GLN A 27 9.89 -1.36 7.83
CA GLN A 27 10.16 -2.80 7.74
C GLN A 27 9.70 -3.43 6.42
N LEU A 28 8.93 -2.72 5.58
CA LEU A 28 8.57 -3.23 4.27
C LEU A 28 9.83 -3.42 3.41
N PRO A 29 9.95 -4.54 2.68
CA PRO A 29 10.94 -4.68 1.62
C PRO A 29 10.85 -3.52 0.63
N ASP A 30 11.99 -3.14 0.06
CA ASP A 30 12.12 -1.95 -0.77
C ASP A 30 11.18 -1.95 -1.98
N ASN A 31 11.03 -3.12 -2.63
CA ASN A 31 10.08 -3.33 -3.73
C ASN A 31 8.63 -2.98 -3.35
N TYR A 32 8.16 -3.35 -2.15
CA TYR A 32 6.81 -2.99 -1.67
C TYR A 32 6.72 -1.53 -1.24
N ARG A 33 7.77 -0.99 -0.63
CA ARG A 33 7.81 0.41 -0.17
C ARG A 33 7.68 1.39 -1.33
N LYS A 34 8.41 1.16 -2.43
CA LYS A 34 8.28 1.92 -3.68
C LYS A 34 6.84 1.96 -4.20
N GLY A 35 6.12 0.85 -4.10
CA GLY A 35 4.72 0.78 -4.50
C GLY A 35 3.79 1.57 -3.58
N VAL A 36 4.02 1.56 -2.27
CA VAL A 36 3.27 2.42 -1.33
C VAL A 36 3.49 3.89 -1.65
N ASP A 37 4.73 4.29 -1.92
CA ASP A 37 5.08 5.67 -2.29
C ASP A 37 4.40 6.10 -3.58
N LEU A 38 4.34 5.22 -4.59
CA LEU A 38 3.62 5.46 -5.83
C LEU A 38 2.12 5.69 -5.58
N ALA A 39 1.49 4.88 -4.74
CA ALA A 39 0.09 5.04 -4.37
C ALA A 39 -0.17 6.35 -3.60
N LEU A 40 0.70 6.71 -2.67
CA LEU A 40 0.63 7.96 -1.93
C LEU A 40 0.78 9.17 -2.86
N GLN A 41 1.73 9.14 -3.78
CA GLN A 41 1.94 10.18 -4.77
C GLN A 41 0.71 10.38 -5.65
N GLN A 42 0.12 9.29 -6.13
CA GLN A 42 -1.11 9.34 -6.93
C GLN A 42 -2.29 9.88 -6.12
N LEU A 43 -2.44 9.43 -4.86
CA LEU A 43 -3.50 9.91 -3.97
C LEU A 43 -3.40 11.41 -3.72
N ILE A 44 -2.20 11.90 -3.42
CA ILE A 44 -1.95 13.33 -3.17
C ILE A 44 -2.24 14.20 -4.41
N SER A 45 -2.10 13.67 -5.62
CA SER A 45 -2.39 14.41 -6.84
C SER A 45 -3.88 14.77 -6.99
N HIS A 46 -4.79 14.05 -6.33
CA HIS A 46 -6.22 14.33 -6.38
C HIS A 46 -6.57 15.63 -5.64
N SER A 47 -7.37 16.48 -6.27
CA SER A 47 -7.78 17.77 -5.72
C SER A 47 -8.65 17.67 -4.46
N GLY A 48 -9.40 16.59 -4.31
CA GLY A 48 -10.25 16.32 -3.13
C GLY A 48 -9.48 15.88 -1.87
N VAL A 49 -8.22 15.54 -2.00
CA VAL A 49 -7.38 15.12 -0.87
C VAL A 49 -6.84 16.34 -0.14
N ARG A 50 -7.20 16.48 1.13
CA ARG A 50 -6.82 17.63 1.97
C ARG A 50 -5.80 17.30 3.05
N TYR A 51 -5.70 16.04 3.44
CA TYR A 51 -4.85 15.56 4.51
C TYR A 51 -3.70 14.75 3.97
N HIS A 52 -2.63 14.70 4.77
CA HIS A 52 -1.54 13.76 4.54
C HIS A 52 -1.95 12.36 4.99
N TYR A 53 -1.66 11.35 4.18
CA TYR A 53 -1.91 9.94 4.47
C TYR A 53 -0.60 9.22 4.71
N LEU A 54 -0.63 8.26 5.62
CA LEU A 54 0.49 7.37 5.89
C LEU A 54 0.07 5.91 5.69
N PHE A 55 1.05 5.08 5.36
CA PHE A 55 0.89 3.64 5.37
C PHE A 55 0.44 3.17 6.76
N PHE A 56 -0.56 2.29 6.79
CA PHE A 56 -1.09 1.79 8.05
C PHE A 56 -0.75 0.31 8.24
N LYS A 57 -1.10 -0.55 7.30
CA LYS A 57 -0.74 -1.97 7.31
C LYS A 57 -0.96 -2.65 5.96
N SER A 58 -0.18 -3.70 5.71
CA SER A 58 -0.42 -4.62 4.59
C SER A 58 -1.58 -5.55 4.90
N LEU A 59 -2.35 -5.89 3.87
CA LEU A 59 -3.40 -6.91 3.89
C LEU A 59 -2.94 -8.17 3.15
N LEU A 60 -2.43 -8.01 1.95
CA LEU A 60 -1.95 -9.09 1.11
C LEU A 60 -0.73 -8.63 0.32
N LYS A 61 0.28 -9.47 0.28
CA LYS A 61 1.51 -9.27 -0.51
C LYS A 61 1.77 -10.50 -1.36
N SER A 62 2.16 -10.30 -2.60
CA SER A 62 2.65 -11.34 -3.49
C SER A 62 3.80 -10.80 -4.31
N ASP A 63 4.87 -11.55 -4.37
CA ASP A 63 6.07 -11.29 -5.15
C ASP A 63 6.36 -12.54 -5.98
N ILE A 64 6.35 -12.39 -7.30
CA ILE A 64 6.65 -13.46 -8.25
C ILE A 64 7.95 -13.10 -8.93
N GLU A 65 9.01 -13.82 -8.63
CA GLU A 65 10.31 -13.68 -9.28
C GLU A 65 10.37 -14.59 -10.52
N LEU A 66 10.61 -14.01 -11.67
CA LEU A 66 10.69 -14.73 -12.95
C LEU A 66 12.12 -15.06 -13.39
N GLY A 67 13.12 -14.68 -12.61
CA GLY A 67 14.53 -14.70 -12.98
C GLY A 67 14.95 -13.47 -13.80
N PHE A 68 16.26 -13.35 -14.06
CA PHE A 68 16.85 -12.18 -14.74
C PHE A 68 16.48 -10.82 -14.13
N ASP A 69 16.38 -10.78 -12.80
CA ASP A 69 16.00 -9.58 -12.02
C ASP A 69 14.61 -9.02 -12.35
N VAL A 70 13.73 -9.83 -12.97
CA VAL A 70 12.35 -9.47 -13.26
C VAL A 70 11.43 -10.01 -12.18
N GLY A 71 10.58 -9.15 -11.63
CA GLY A 71 9.56 -9.51 -10.65
C GLY A 71 8.21 -8.87 -10.96
N TYR A 72 7.16 -9.48 -10.43
CA TYR A 72 5.81 -8.92 -10.41
C TYR A 72 5.34 -8.80 -8.98
N ILE A 73 4.98 -7.59 -8.59
CA ILE A 73 4.52 -7.26 -7.25
C ILE A 73 3.01 -7.04 -7.29
N TYR A 74 2.32 -7.68 -6.35
CA TYR A 74 0.96 -7.32 -5.94
C TYR A 74 0.97 -6.97 -4.47
N HIS A 75 0.39 -5.82 -4.12
CA HIS A 75 0.29 -5.38 -2.74
C HIS A 75 -1.06 -4.73 -2.49
N ASN A 76 -1.80 -5.28 -1.52
CA ASN A 76 -3.02 -4.67 -0.99
C ASN A 76 -2.73 -4.21 0.45
N PHE A 77 -3.04 -2.95 0.74
CA PHE A 77 -2.73 -2.32 2.01
C PHE A 77 -3.69 -1.19 2.35
N TYR A 78 -3.67 -0.78 3.61
CA TYR A 78 -4.42 0.38 4.07
C TYR A 78 -3.52 1.61 4.22
N LEU A 79 -4.06 2.75 3.80
CA LEU A 79 -3.60 4.08 4.16
C LEU A 79 -4.56 4.70 5.17
N LYS A 80 -4.01 5.47 6.11
CA LYS A 80 -4.78 6.18 7.13
C LYS A 80 -4.48 7.66 7.10
N ALA A 81 -5.53 8.50 7.18
CA ALA A 81 -5.39 9.94 7.23
C ALA A 81 -4.71 10.39 8.53
N THR A 82 -3.92 11.44 8.43
CA THR A 82 -3.33 12.12 9.58
C THR A 82 -4.00 13.48 9.83
N LYS A 83 -3.66 14.10 10.95
CA LYS A 83 -4.10 15.47 11.28
C LYS A 83 -3.32 16.53 10.51
N CYS A 84 -2.22 16.16 9.85
CA CYS A 84 -1.43 17.05 9.02
C CYS A 84 -2.11 17.35 7.70
N GLY A 85 -1.95 18.57 7.22
CA GLY A 85 -2.45 18.98 5.90
C GLY A 85 -1.64 18.35 4.76
N LYS A 86 -2.25 18.31 3.59
CA LYS A 86 -1.58 17.95 2.34
C LYS A 86 -0.36 18.84 2.12
N GLY A 87 0.76 18.23 1.72
CA GLY A 87 2.00 18.96 1.47
C GLY A 87 2.87 19.19 2.70
N THR A 88 2.51 18.65 3.87
CA THR A 88 3.38 18.67 5.05
C THR A 88 4.71 17.97 4.74
N VAL A 89 5.83 18.67 4.95
CA VAL A 89 7.18 18.16 4.66
C VAL A 89 7.65 17.20 5.73
N ASP A 90 7.55 17.59 7.00
CA ASP A 90 7.89 16.72 8.13
C ASP A 90 6.65 15.97 8.64
N VAL A 91 6.55 14.70 8.25
CA VAL A 91 5.42 13.84 8.60
C VAL A 91 5.64 13.03 9.87
N THR A 92 6.82 13.13 10.50
CA THR A 92 7.19 12.34 11.69
C THR A 92 6.30 12.65 12.89
N GLN A 93 5.76 13.87 12.97
CA GLN A 93 4.86 14.34 14.04
C GLN A 93 3.38 14.21 13.68
N CYS A 94 3.05 13.70 12.50
CA CYS A 94 1.68 13.58 12.04
C CYS A 94 0.95 12.44 12.75
N LYS A 95 -0.02 12.79 13.60
CA LYS A 95 -0.86 11.82 14.30
C LYS A 95 -2.01 11.36 13.43
N PHE A 96 -2.39 10.09 13.54
CA PHE A 96 -3.54 9.55 12.84
C PHE A 96 -4.86 10.20 13.26
N ARG A 97 -5.80 10.22 12.32
CA ARG A 97 -7.21 10.57 12.54
C ARG A 97 -8.03 9.30 12.60
N ASP A 98 -8.94 9.24 13.57
CA ASP A 98 -9.88 8.13 13.73
C ASP A 98 -11.28 8.45 13.20
N ASP A 99 -11.54 9.72 12.82
CA ASP A 99 -12.80 10.23 12.28
C ASP A 99 -12.91 10.10 10.75
N ARG A 100 -11.96 9.45 10.11
CA ARG A 100 -11.94 9.21 8.65
C ARG A 100 -11.81 7.73 8.33
N PRO A 101 -12.50 7.25 7.30
CA PRO A 101 -12.35 5.87 6.87
C PRO A 101 -10.94 5.60 6.36
N LEU A 102 -10.49 4.36 6.51
CA LEU A 102 -9.28 3.88 5.86
C LEU A 102 -9.44 3.93 4.35
N ILE A 103 -8.34 4.15 3.65
CA ILE A 103 -8.25 3.93 2.21
C ILE A 103 -7.65 2.56 1.97
N ASP A 104 -8.36 1.75 1.20
CA ASP A 104 -7.89 0.46 0.72
C ASP A 104 -7.25 0.64 -0.65
N CYS A 105 -5.96 0.38 -0.75
CA CYS A 105 -5.18 0.43 -1.97
C CYS A 105 -4.80 -0.97 -2.43
N ALA A 106 -5.02 -1.26 -3.71
CA ALA A 106 -4.43 -2.40 -4.39
C ALA A 106 -3.54 -1.89 -5.52
N ILE A 107 -2.32 -2.37 -5.55
CA ILE A 107 -1.33 -2.01 -6.56
C ILE A 107 -0.69 -3.25 -7.15
N CYS A 108 -0.33 -3.19 -8.41
CA CYS A 108 0.54 -4.17 -9.02
C CYS A 108 1.41 -3.54 -10.10
N TYR A 109 2.62 -4.06 -10.24
CA TYR A 109 3.61 -3.56 -11.19
C TYR A 109 4.70 -4.59 -11.44
N LYS A 110 5.33 -4.44 -12.60
CA LYS A 110 6.55 -5.15 -12.96
C LYS A 110 7.76 -4.42 -12.39
N THR A 111 8.74 -5.17 -11.91
CA THR A 111 10.05 -4.65 -11.52
C THR A 111 11.14 -5.24 -12.40
N PHE A 112 12.18 -4.46 -12.62
CA PHE A 112 13.43 -4.92 -13.21
C PHE A 112 14.59 -4.34 -12.40
N ALA A 113 15.50 -5.21 -11.96
CA ALA A 113 16.62 -4.84 -11.09
C ALA A 113 16.20 -4.00 -9.87
N GLY A 114 15.04 -4.33 -9.28
CA GLY A 114 14.48 -3.64 -8.10
C GLY A 114 13.80 -2.31 -8.40
N GLU A 115 13.72 -1.85 -9.66
CA GLU A 115 13.03 -0.62 -10.04
C GLU A 115 11.69 -0.92 -10.69
N ILE A 116 10.70 -0.04 -10.46
CA ILE A 116 9.36 -0.17 -11.07
C ILE A 116 9.46 0.17 -12.56
N GLU A 117 9.05 -0.78 -13.40
CA GLU A 117 8.97 -0.59 -14.85
C GLU A 117 7.79 0.33 -15.22
N LYS A 118 7.99 1.12 -16.30
CA LYS A 118 6.94 1.99 -16.83
C LYS A 118 5.94 1.23 -17.69
N GLU A 119 6.39 0.12 -18.29
CA GLU A 119 5.58 -0.76 -19.12
C GLU A 119 5.71 -2.22 -18.63
N PRO A 120 4.60 -2.89 -18.35
CA PRO A 120 3.24 -2.35 -18.35
C PRO A 120 3.05 -1.26 -17.29
N LYS A 121 2.18 -0.29 -17.60
CA LYS A 121 1.89 0.82 -16.65
C LYS A 121 1.48 0.26 -15.29
N PRO A 122 2.09 0.70 -14.19
CA PRO A 122 1.68 0.30 -12.85
C PRO A 122 0.19 0.55 -12.62
N TYR A 123 -0.48 -0.46 -12.08
CA TYR A 123 -1.88 -0.35 -11.67
C TYR A 123 -1.94 0.13 -10.23
N VAL A 124 -2.70 1.18 -9.97
CA VAL A 124 -2.95 1.71 -8.63
C VAL A 124 -4.45 1.99 -8.51
N HIS A 125 -5.11 1.34 -7.57
CA HIS A 125 -6.52 1.55 -7.29
C HIS A 125 -6.75 1.72 -5.79
N CYS A 126 -7.04 2.95 -5.37
CA CYS A 126 -7.28 3.32 -3.98
C CYS A 126 -8.70 3.84 -3.81
N LEU A 127 -9.44 3.28 -2.85
CA LEU A 127 -10.79 3.68 -2.51
C LEU A 127 -10.99 3.74 -0.99
N HIS A 128 -11.91 4.58 -0.54
CA HIS A 128 -12.37 4.50 0.85
C HIS A 128 -12.95 3.10 1.13
N LYS A 129 -12.49 2.47 2.21
CA LYS A 129 -12.86 1.10 2.56
C LYS A 129 -14.38 0.82 2.52
N PRO A 130 -15.27 1.72 3.01
CA PRO A 130 -16.73 1.48 2.92
C PRO A 130 -17.30 1.48 1.51
N ALA A 131 -16.60 2.09 0.54
CA ALA A 131 -17.02 2.13 -0.87
C ALA A 131 -16.52 0.93 -1.69
N LEU A 132 -15.66 0.09 -1.12
CA LEU A 132 -15.07 -1.05 -1.80
C LEU A 132 -16.01 -2.26 -1.74
N THR A 133 -16.52 -2.68 -2.88
CA THR A 133 -17.38 -3.88 -3.04
C THR A 133 -16.54 -5.14 -3.27
N GLU A 134 -17.13 -6.33 -3.06
CA GLU A 134 -16.46 -7.60 -3.35
C GLU A 134 -16.15 -7.76 -4.85
N ASP A 135 -17.03 -7.26 -5.72
CA ASP A 135 -16.80 -7.25 -7.16
C ASP A 135 -15.55 -6.41 -7.54
N MET A 136 -15.40 -5.24 -6.93
CA MET A 136 -14.21 -4.41 -7.13
C MET A 136 -12.93 -5.11 -6.64
N LYS A 137 -12.99 -5.86 -5.53
CA LYS A 137 -11.84 -6.63 -5.05
C LYS A 137 -11.44 -7.72 -6.04
N THR A 138 -12.41 -8.44 -6.58
CA THR A 138 -12.18 -9.45 -7.61
C THR A 138 -11.56 -8.83 -8.86
N THR A 139 -12.13 -7.73 -9.35
CA THR A 139 -11.65 -6.99 -10.52
C THR A 139 -10.19 -6.56 -10.36
N ARG A 140 -9.79 -6.08 -9.17
CA ARG A 140 -8.38 -5.72 -8.88
C ARG A 140 -7.43 -6.91 -9.06
N VAL A 141 -7.79 -8.05 -8.47
CA VAL A 141 -6.97 -9.27 -8.54
C VAL A 141 -6.87 -9.76 -9.97
N ASP A 142 -7.97 -9.79 -10.70
CA ASP A 142 -7.99 -10.24 -12.11
C ASP A 142 -7.18 -9.31 -13.01
N HIS A 143 -7.27 -7.99 -12.78
CA HIS A 143 -6.45 -7.03 -13.52
C HIS A 143 -4.94 -7.29 -13.30
N CYS A 144 -4.53 -7.47 -12.06
CA CYS A 144 -3.13 -7.71 -11.73
C CYS A 144 -2.63 -9.07 -12.25
N ARG A 145 -3.47 -10.09 -12.20
CA ARG A 145 -3.18 -11.40 -12.79
C ARG A 145 -2.99 -11.31 -14.30
N THR A 146 -3.88 -10.58 -14.98
CA THR A 146 -3.79 -10.36 -16.43
C THR A 146 -2.52 -9.59 -16.80
N MET A 147 -2.15 -8.58 -16.03
CA MET A 147 -0.90 -7.83 -16.22
C MET A 147 0.32 -8.74 -16.13
N SER A 148 0.42 -9.55 -15.09
CA SER A 148 1.51 -10.50 -14.91
C SER A 148 1.59 -11.47 -16.09
N TYR A 149 0.46 -12.05 -16.48
CA TYR A 149 0.36 -12.99 -17.59
C TYR A 149 0.80 -12.39 -18.92
N GLN A 150 0.33 -11.20 -19.28
CA GLN A 150 0.66 -10.52 -20.53
C GLN A 150 2.12 -10.08 -20.62
N SER A 151 2.76 -9.94 -19.50
CA SER A 151 4.14 -9.48 -19.41
C SER A 151 5.17 -10.62 -19.36
N GLY A 152 4.75 -11.87 -19.60
CA GLY A 152 5.64 -13.01 -19.73
C GLY A 152 5.81 -13.86 -18.47
N ASP A 153 4.89 -13.76 -17.51
CA ASP A 153 4.80 -14.72 -16.42
C ASP A 153 4.57 -16.12 -16.98
N SER A 154 5.23 -17.12 -16.38
CA SER A 154 5.08 -18.51 -16.81
C SER A 154 3.67 -19.00 -16.53
N THR A 155 2.96 -19.30 -17.57
CA THR A 155 1.57 -19.74 -17.48
C THR A 155 1.49 -21.23 -17.10
N ILE A 156 0.40 -21.62 -16.47
CA ILE A 156 0.06 -23.03 -16.23
C ILE A 156 0.07 -23.84 -17.55
N LEU A 157 -0.09 -23.19 -18.69
CA LEU A 157 -0.01 -23.84 -20.01
C LEU A 157 1.43 -24.20 -20.40
N ALA A 158 2.43 -23.43 -19.96
CA ALA A 158 3.84 -23.75 -20.20
C ALA A 158 4.31 -24.97 -19.38
N SER A 159 3.66 -25.26 -18.26
CA SER A 159 3.97 -26.41 -17.41
C SER A 159 3.40 -27.75 -17.93
N LYS A 160 2.50 -27.73 -18.90
CA LYS A 160 1.93 -28.96 -19.51
C LYS A 160 2.75 -29.54 -20.68
N GLY A 161 3.86 -28.89 -21.04
CA GLY A 161 4.72 -29.30 -22.16
C GLY A 161 5.88 -30.21 -21.80
N SER A 162 6.07 -30.58 -20.55
CA SER A 162 7.11 -31.55 -20.17
C SER A 162 6.48 -32.91 -19.87
N LYS A 163 6.32 -33.72 -20.92
CA LYS A 163 6.28 -35.18 -20.84
C LYS A 163 7.56 -35.72 -21.37
#